data_96d29748e55633c3d871d554a2bcd8ac
#
_entry.id   96d29748e55633c3d871d554a2bcd8ac
#
_cell.length_a   1.000
_cell.length_b   1.000
_cell.length_c   1.000
_cell.angle_alpha   90.00
_cell.angle_beta   90.00
_cell.angle_gamma   90.00
#
_symmetry.space_group_name_H-M   'P 1'
#
loop_
_entity.id
_entity.type
_entity.pdbx_description
1 polymer ?
#
loop_
_entity_poly.entity_id
_entity_poly.type
_entity_poly.pdbx_seq_one_letter_code
_entity_poly.pdbx_strand_id
1 'polypeptide(L)'
;LVPEKDPISKDQNRHAMQVANKVKSERILGLQNRGIKQWEKIKQENMPLLTWLCKYEQSDGNFAKSTLKGRKEMRHKIEQYLATTGDINICLSEIDVDFCRGFVKFLKTAHHGVKKDATAVISQGCAHHHQAVFNGALNKAVREGIIASNPMKLLDAKEKHQPAESVREYLTIDELKAIMKADCANTEVKKAFIFSCFAGFRLGDVRALTWNKVFLASDGKTKFVRTIMEKTNKLVNVPLSKEALNCLNEKEDPNEPIFTLPGTPTVCHDIRKWMQNADIKKHISFHCSRHTFATMMLTLGVDIYTTSKLLGHSNVSTTQIYSKIVDEKKVEAVNKVDNLFD
;
A
#
# COMPACT_ATOMS: atom_id res chain seq x y z
N LEU A 1 -20.99 33.66 56.56
CA LEU A 1 -20.13 33.77 57.74
C LEU A 1 -20.96 34.16 58.93
N VAL A 2 -20.71 33.61 60.10
CA VAL A 2 -21.37 33.97 61.37
C VAL A 2 -20.60 35.08 62.11
N PRO A 3 -21.26 35.92 62.98
CA PRO A 3 -20.52 36.91 63.76
C PRO A 3 -19.44 36.25 64.63
N GLU A 4 -18.22 36.79 64.57
CA GLU A 4 -17.06 36.24 65.29
C GLU A 4 -17.09 36.66 66.77
N LYS A 5 -17.96 36.01 67.59
CA LYS A 5 -18.11 36.29 69.03
C LYS A 5 -17.23 35.38 69.91
N ASP A 6 -16.78 34.26 69.43
CA ASP A 6 -16.04 33.25 70.17
C ASP A 6 -15.05 32.46 69.24
N PRO A 7 -14.11 31.68 69.82
CA PRO A 7 -13.14 30.91 69.05
C PRO A 7 -13.76 29.91 68.09
N ILE A 8 -14.90 29.33 68.41
CA ILE A 8 -15.63 28.31 67.59
C ILE A 8 -16.16 28.99 66.34
N SER A 9 -16.81 30.17 66.49
CA SER A 9 -17.30 30.97 65.34
C SER A 9 -16.18 31.41 64.40
N LYS A 10 -14.99 31.73 64.92
CA LYS A 10 -13.81 32.05 64.13
C LYS A 10 -13.29 30.87 63.34
N ASP A 11 -13.29 29.69 63.93
CA ASP A 11 -12.83 28.47 63.26
C ASP A 11 -13.82 28.00 62.16
N GLN A 12 -15.12 28.09 62.46
CA GLN A 12 -16.17 27.85 61.45
C GLN A 12 -16.05 28.79 60.24
N ASN A 13 -15.81 30.09 60.49
CA ASN A 13 -15.61 31.07 59.42
C ASN A 13 -14.35 30.80 58.61
N ARG A 14 -13.26 30.37 59.25
CA ARG A 14 -12.02 30.00 58.58
C ARG A 14 -12.26 28.80 57.66
N HIS A 15 -12.93 27.77 58.13
CA HIS A 15 -13.25 26.60 57.34
C HIS A 15 -14.18 26.95 56.18
N ALA A 16 -15.23 27.76 56.41
CA ALA A 16 -16.14 28.24 55.35
C ALA A 16 -15.38 29.03 54.24
N MET A 17 -14.41 29.89 54.62
CA MET A 17 -13.57 30.63 53.69
C MET A 17 -12.65 29.70 52.88
N GLN A 18 -12.08 28.67 53.52
CA GLN A 18 -11.26 27.70 52.84
C GLN A 18 -12.08 26.93 51.77
N VAL A 19 -13.26 26.49 52.12
CA VAL A 19 -14.19 25.81 51.18
C VAL A 19 -14.58 26.75 50.04
N ALA A 20 -14.94 28.00 50.32
CA ALA A 20 -15.32 28.99 49.32
C ALA A 20 -14.14 29.29 48.35
N ASN A 21 -12.93 29.41 48.85
CA ASN A 21 -11.74 29.61 48.01
C ASN A 21 -11.41 28.42 47.16
N LYS A 22 -11.58 27.20 47.67
CA LYS A 22 -11.42 25.97 46.91
C LYS A 22 -12.44 25.90 45.74
N VAL A 23 -13.72 26.14 46.02
CA VAL A 23 -14.79 26.14 44.97
C VAL A 23 -14.54 27.25 43.95
N LYS A 24 -14.07 28.44 44.38
CA LYS A 24 -13.71 29.52 43.47
C LYS A 24 -12.55 29.13 42.55
N SER A 25 -11.51 28.52 43.08
CA SER A 25 -10.36 28.04 42.29
C SER A 25 -10.78 26.96 41.27
N GLU A 26 -11.59 25.99 41.67
CA GLU A 26 -12.12 24.94 40.77
C GLU A 26 -12.96 25.53 39.65
N ARG A 27 -13.81 26.54 39.94
CA ARG A 27 -14.61 27.24 38.93
C ARG A 27 -13.76 28.02 37.93
N ILE A 28 -12.72 28.75 38.43
CA ILE A 28 -11.81 29.49 37.58
C ILE A 28 -11.04 28.55 36.67
N LEU A 29 -10.52 27.44 37.18
CA LEU A 29 -9.86 26.39 36.39
C LEU A 29 -10.82 25.80 35.34
N GLY A 30 -12.08 25.52 35.70
CA GLY A 30 -13.11 25.03 34.79
C GLY A 30 -13.42 26.00 33.65
N LEU A 31 -13.46 27.31 33.92
CA LEU A 31 -13.66 28.35 32.90
C LEU A 31 -12.45 28.51 32.00
N GLN A 32 -11.25 28.48 32.54
CA GLN A 32 -9.99 28.54 31.78
C GLN A 32 -9.87 27.34 30.85
N ASN A 33 -10.14 26.13 31.34
CA ASN A 33 -10.12 24.91 30.53
C ASN A 33 -11.17 24.92 29.41
N ARG A 34 -12.35 25.52 29.63
CA ARG A 34 -13.35 25.70 28.55
C ARG A 34 -12.85 26.69 27.50
N GLY A 35 -12.24 27.79 27.92
CA GLY A 35 -11.65 28.77 27.01
C GLY A 35 -10.52 28.17 26.19
N ILE A 36 -9.61 27.39 26.80
CA ILE A 36 -8.53 26.69 26.11
C ILE A 36 -9.10 25.70 25.08
N LYS A 37 -10.07 24.87 25.47
CA LYS A 37 -10.72 23.92 24.53
C LYS A 37 -11.42 24.62 23.37
N GLN A 38 -12.08 25.72 23.62
CA GLN A 38 -12.73 26.52 22.59
C GLN A 38 -11.71 27.17 21.65
N TRP A 39 -10.60 27.67 22.16
CA TRP A 39 -9.51 28.24 21.38
C TRP A 39 -8.77 27.17 20.55
N GLU A 40 -8.51 26.01 21.12
CA GLU A 40 -7.96 24.85 20.39
C GLU A 40 -8.88 24.42 19.25
N LYS A 41 -10.19 24.39 19.49
CA LYS A 41 -11.18 24.06 18.46
C LYS A 41 -11.18 25.08 17.32
N ILE A 42 -11.17 26.40 17.63
CA ILE A 42 -11.09 27.46 16.63
C ILE A 42 -9.78 27.36 15.82
N LYS A 43 -8.66 27.05 16.49
CA LYS A 43 -7.36 26.86 15.82
C LYS A 43 -7.35 25.61 14.92
N GLN A 44 -8.07 24.56 15.28
CA GLN A 44 -8.22 23.37 14.45
C GLN A 44 -9.12 23.63 13.24
N GLU A 45 -10.24 24.33 13.42
CA GLU A 45 -11.17 24.71 12.36
C GLU A 45 -10.52 25.62 11.31
N ASN A 46 -9.57 26.48 11.72
CA ASN A 46 -8.82 27.39 10.85
C ASN A 46 -7.47 26.80 10.38
N MET A 47 -7.31 25.48 10.40
CA MET A 47 -6.06 24.86 9.95
C MET A 47 -5.96 24.89 8.42
N PRO A 48 -4.89 25.48 7.82
CA PRO A 48 -4.68 25.44 6.38
C PRO A 48 -4.56 23.99 5.88
N LEU A 49 -5.17 23.70 4.73
CA LEU A 49 -5.18 22.37 4.11
C LEU A 49 -3.75 21.82 3.94
N LEU A 50 -2.83 22.61 3.42
CA LEU A 50 -1.45 22.16 3.20
C LEU A 50 -0.72 21.83 4.51
N THR A 51 -0.97 22.60 5.59
CA THR A 51 -0.44 22.33 6.92
C THR A 51 -0.96 20.98 7.44
N TRP A 52 -2.24 20.69 7.25
CA TRP A 52 -2.84 19.41 7.59
C TRP A 52 -2.21 18.27 6.78
N LEU A 53 -2.04 18.44 5.48
CA LEU A 53 -1.46 17.40 4.61
C LEU A 53 -0.01 17.11 4.95
N CYS A 54 0.78 18.12 5.36
CA CYS A 54 2.14 17.91 5.90
C CYS A 54 2.10 17.08 7.19
N LYS A 55 1.18 17.36 8.12
CA LYS A 55 0.99 16.54 9.32
C LYS A 55 0.55 15.12 8.97
N TYR A 56 -0.34 14.95 8.00
CA TYR A 56 -0.78 13.65 7.52
C TYR A 56 0.36 12.85 6.89
N GLU A 57 1.25 13.51 6.14
CA GLU A 57 2.45 12.90 5.56
C GLU A 57 3.39 12.38 6.65
N GLN A 58 3.61 13.16 7.71
CA GLN A 58 4.52 12.88 8.82
C GLN A 58 3.87 12.12 9.98
N SER A 59 2.55 11.84 9.90
CA SER A 59 1.82 11.29 11.04
C SER A 59 2.42 9.98 11.54
N ASP A 60 2.58 9.91 12.87
CA ASP A 60 3.15 8.79 13.60
C ASP A 60 2.47 7.46 13.23
N GLY A 61 3.25 6.56 12.71
CA GLY A 61 2.89 5.22 12.34
C GLY A 61 4.06 4.59 11.60
N ASN A 62 4.31 3.33 11.87
CA ASN A 62 5.36 2.57 11.18
C ASN A 62 4.91 2.26 9.73
N PHE A 63 4.73 3.34 8.93
CA PHE A 63 4.28 3.21 7.56
C PHE A 63 5.44 2.85 6.63
N ALA A 64 5.16 1.98 5.66
CA ALA A 64 6.10 1.66 4.60
C ALA A 64 6.53 2.94 3.83
N LYS A 65 7.80 3.01 3.43
CA LYS A 65 8.37 4.14 2.65
C LYS A 65 7.52 4.48 1.41
N SER A 66 6.93 3.47 0.77
CA SER A 66 6.03 3.65 -0.37
C SER A 66 4.73 4.38 -0.02
N THR A 67 4.17 4.15 1.18
CA THR A 67 2.98 4.85 1.67
C THR A 67 3.29 6.33 1.93
N LEU A 68 4.40 6.63 2.58
CA LEU A 68 4.85 8.01 2.82
C LEU A 68 5.12 8.73 1.50
N LYS A 69 5.76 8.07 0.53
CA LYS A 69 5.96 8.60 -0.81
C LYS A 69 4.63 8.93 -1.49
N GLY A 70 3.64 8.03 -1.44
CA GLY A 70 2.31 8.28 -2.01
C GLY A 70 1.58 9.46 -1.37
N ARG A 71 1.71 9.65 -0.04
CA ARG A 71 1.16 10.82 0.67
C ARG A 71 1.82 12.13 0.21
N LYS A 72 3.15 12.13 0.09
CA LYS A 72 3.91 13.28 -0.42
C LYS A 72 3.52 13.64 -1.85
N GLU A 73 3.43 12.65 -2.73
CA GLU A 73 3.03 12.85 -4.13
C GLU A 73 1.60 13.41 -4.23
N MET A 74 0.67 12.90 -3.41
CA MET A 74 -0.70 13.44 -3.32
C MET A 74 -0.69 14.90 -2.85
N ARG A 75 0.07 15.26 -1.80
CA ARG A 75 0.19 16.65 -1.34
C ARG A 75 0.68 17.56 -2.45
N HIS A 76 1.71 17.16 -3.20
CA HIS A 76 2.17 17.94 -4.36
C HIS A 76 1.08 18.11 -5.43
N LYS A 77 0.17 17.13 -5.61
CA LYS A 77 -0.97 17.30 -6.54
C LYS A 77 -2.00 18.31 -6.02
N ILE A 78 -2.25 18.35 -4.72
CA ILE A 78 -3.07 19.40 -4.10
C ILE A 78 -2.40 20.77 -4.27
N GLU A 79 -1.09 20.90 -4.02
CA GLU A 79 -0.35 22.15 -4.24
C GLU A 79 -0.48 22.65 -5.68
N GLN A 80 -0.33 21.76 -6.66
CA GLN A 80 -0.54 22.09 -8.08
C GLN A 80 -1.97 22.53 -8.37
N TYR A 81 -2.97 21.85 -7.79
CA TYR A 81 -4.37 22.23 -7.94
C TYR A 81 -4.66 23.61 -7.34
N LEU A 82 -4.23 23.86 -6.12
CA LEU A 82 -4.38 25.16 -5.45
C LEU A 82 -3.70 26.31 -6.22
N ALA A 83 -2.57 26.04 -6.86
CA ALA A 83 -1.92 27.02 -7.74
C ALA A 83 -2.77 27.38 -8.97
N THR A 84 -3.68 26.49 -9.41
CA THR A 84 -4.62 26.79 -10.52
C THR A 84 -5.86 27.55 -10.07
N THR A 85 -6.29 27.39 -8.81
CA THR A 85 -7.46 28.10 -8.24
C THR A 85 -7.10 29.42 -7.58
N GLY A 86 -5.85 29.62 -7.19
CA GLY A 86 -5.38 30.81 -6.47
C GLY A 86 -5.54 30.74 -4.95
N ASP A 87 -6.22 29.73 -4.41
CA ASP A 87 -6.60 29.62 -2.99
C ASP A 87 -5.56 28.84 -2.17
N ILE A 88 -4.29 29.26 -2.21
CA ILE A 88 -3.18 28.52 -1.57
C ILE A 88 -3.38 28.36 -0.05
N ASN A 89 -4.06 29.30 0.60
CA ASN A 89 -4.27 29.35 2.05
C ASN A 89 -5.62 28.76 2.51
N ILE A 90 -6.36 28.09 1.64
CA ILE A 90 -7.65 27.50 1.98
C ILE A 90 -7.57 26.66 3.27
N CYS A 91 -8.50 26.88 4.19
CA CYS A 91 -8.59 26.11 5.43
C CYS A 91 -9.29 24.76 5.22
N LEU A 92 -8.98 23.82 6.08
CA LEU A 92 -9.57 22.47 6.00
C LEU A 92 -11.10 22.49 6.19
N SER A 93 -11.63 23.47 6.96
CA SER A 93 -13.06 23.70 7.17
C SER A 93 -13.80 24.22 5.93
N GLU A 94 -13.07 24.81 4.98
CA GLU A 94 -13.61 25.37 3.74
C GLU A 94 -13.63 24.35 2.60
N ILE A 95 -13.08 23.14 2.84
CA ILE A 95 -13.08 22.07 1.85
C ILE A 95 -14.48 21.47 1.74
N ASP A 96 -15.15 21.81 0.68
CA ASP A 96 -16.50 21.32 0.35
C ASP A 96 -16.49 20.26 -0.76
N VAL A 97 -17.68 19.87 -1.22
CA VAL A 97 -17.85 18.89 -2.29
C VAL A 97 -17.38 19.45 -3.65
N ASP A 98 -17.51 20.78 -3.88
CA ASP A 98 -17.10 21.39 -5.13
C ASP A 98 -15.59 21.49 -5.25
N PHE A 99 -14.88 21.79 -4.15
CA PHE A 99 -13.43 21.66 -4.08
C PHE A 99 -12.99 20.23 -4.43
N CYS A 100 -13.62 19.23 -3.82
CA CYS A 100 -13.30 17.82 -4.07
C CYS A 100 -13.56 17.43 -5.53
N ARG A 101 -14.67 17.89 -6.12
CA ARG A 101 -15.00 17.68 -7.54
C ARG A 101 -13.97 18.34 -8.46
N GLY A 102 -13.58 19.58 -8.15
CA GLY A 102 -12.54 20.30 -8.87
C GLY A 102 -11.21 19.59 -8.84
N PHE A 103 -10.78 19.12 -7.67
CA PHE A 103 -9.54 18.34 -7.54
C PHE A 103 -9.57 17.02 -8.34
N VAL A 104 -10.67 16.27 -8.27
CA VAL A 104 -10.83 15.04 -9.06
C VAL A 104 -10.79 15.33 -10.56
N LYS A 105 -11.42 16.44 -11.01
CA LYS A 105 -11.35 16.89 -12.40
C LYS A 105 -9.93 17.28 -12.80
N PHE A 106 -9.22 18.01 -11.95
CA PHE A 106 -7.82 18.41 -12.16
C PHE A 106 -6.91 17.19 -12.36
N LEU A 107 -7.10 16.11 -11.60
CA LEU A 107 -6.29 14.89 -11.73
C LEU A 107 -6.37 14.24 -13.13
N LYS A 108 -7.41 14.52 -13.95
CA LYS A 108 -7.51 14.03 -15.35
C LYS A 108 -6.46 14.63 -16.27
N THR A 109 -6.02 15.85 -15.96
CA THR A 109 -5.06 16.61 -16.78
C THR A 109 -3.73 16.86 -16.07
N ALA A 110 -3.60 16.37 -14.82
CA ALA A 110 -2.38 16.56 -14.04
C ALA A 110 -1.20 15.80 -14.66
N HIS A 111 -0.02 16.43 -14.64
CA HIS A 111 1.21 15.85 -15.19
C HIS A 111 2.03 15.13 -14.13
N HIS A 112 2.90 14.20 -14.57
CA HIS A 112 3.88 13.56 -13.70
C HIS A 112 4.94 14.58 -13.21
N GLY A 113 5.32 14.47 -11.91
CA GLY A 113 6.39 15.28 -11.32
C GLY A 113 6.00 16.70 -10.92
N VAL A 114 6.98 17.46 -10.46
CA VAL A 114 6.87 18.87 -9.99
C VAL A 114 7.41 19.84 -11.05
N LYS A 115 8.16 19.32 -12.03
CA LYS A 115 8.78 20.15 -13.08
C LYS A 115 7.73 20.61 -14.08
N LYS A 116 7.79 21.90 -14.46
CA LYS A 116 6.90 22.52 -15.47
C LYS A 116 6.98 21.84 -16.86
N ASP A 117 8.07 21.14 -17.14
CA ASP A 117 8.32 20.49 -18.44
C ASP A 117 7.86 19.03 -18.52
N ALA A 118 7.16 18.53 -17.50
CA ALA A 118 6.60 17.17 -17.55
C ALA A 118 5.40 17.14 -18.51
N THR A 119 5.61 16.64 -19.73
CA THR A 119 4.57 16.59 -20.78
C THR A 119 3.58 15.43 -20.59
N ALA A 120 3.95 14.40 -19.85
CA ALA A 120 3.12 13.21 -19.67
C ALA A 120 2.07 13.37 -18.57
N VAL A 121 0.80 13.25 -18.94
CA VAL A 121 -0.34 13.21 -18.00
C VAL A 121 -0.25 11.93 -17.15
N ILE A 122 -0.68 12.03 -15.87
CA ILE A 122 -0.72 10.88 -14.98
C ILE A 122 -1.73 9.83 -15.49
N SER A 123 -1.44 8.56 -15.28
CA SER A 123 -2.36 7.49 -15.63
C SER A 123 -3.63 7.51 -14.76
N GLN A 124 -4.72 6.91 -15.26
CA GLN A 124 -5.96 6.74 -14.50
C GLN A 124 -5.71 6.06 -13.15
N GLY A 125 -4.82 5.06 -13.09
CA GLY A 125 -4.45 4.39 -11.84
C GLY A 125 -3.76 5.33 -10.84
N CYS A 126 -2.88 6.24 -11.32
CA CYS A 126 -2.26 7.26 -10.48
C CYS A 126 -3.30 8.28 -9.99
N ALA A 127 -4.21 8.73 -10.84
CA ALA A 127 -5.29 9.65 -10.46
C ALA A 127 -6.19 9.02 -9.38
N HIS A 128 -6.63 7.77 -9.58
CA HIS A 128 -7.36 7.02 -8.57
C HIS A 128 -6.59 6.89 -7.25
N HIS A 129 -5.28 6.60 -7.31
CA HIS A 129 -4.44 6.51 -6.12
C HIS A 129 -4.36 7.84 -5.35
N HIS A 130 -4.11 8.97 -6.03
CA HIS A 130 -4.05 10.28 -5.39
C HIS A 130 -5.40 10.66 -4.77
N GLN A 131 -6.51 10.42 -5.47
CA GLN A 131 -7.87 10.60 -4.93
C GLN A 131 -8.09 9.76 -3.66
N ALA A 132 -7.69 8.47 -3.66
CA ALA A 132 -7.85 7.59 -2.51
C ALA A 132 -7.00 8.04 -1.31
N VAL A 133 -5.77 8.51 -1.54
CA VAL A 133 -4.89 9.02 -0.48
C VAL A 133 -5.46 10.32 0.11
N PHE A 134 -5.99 11.24 -0.73
CA PHE A 134 -6.65 12.46 -0.26
C PHE A 134 -7.91 12.16 0.55
N ASN A 135 -8.75 11.24 0.08
CA ASN A 135 -9.90 10.75 0.84
C ASN A 135 -9.47 10.16 2.21
N GLY A 136 -8.34 9.45 2.27
CA GLY A 136 -7.75 8.96 3.51
C GLY A 136 -7.33 10.08 4.47
N ALA A 137 -6.75 11.17 3.95
CA ALA A 137 -6.38 12.36 4.72
C ALA A 137 -7.60 13.06 5.33
N LEU A 138 -8.67 13.23 4.55
CA LEU A 138 -9.92 13.83 5.03
C LEU A 138 -10.63 12.92 6.05
N ASN A 139 -10.64 11.59 5.86
CA ASN A 139 -11.16 10.64 6.85
C ASN A 139 -10.38 10.73 8.18
N LYS A 140 -9.06 10.96 8.12
CA LYS A 140 -8.25 11.17 9.33
C LYS A 140 -8.63 12.49 10.02
N ALA A 141 -8.84 13.58 9.26
CA ALA A 141 -9.30 14.85 9.78
C ALA A 141 -10.66 14.75 10.50
N VAL A 142 -11.59 13.95 9.97
CA VAL A 142 -12.87 13.65 10.64
C VAL A 142 -12.63 12.89 11.95
N ARG A 143 -11.79 11.85 11.97
CA ARG A 143 -11.48 11.09 13.19
C ARG A 143 -10.81 11.95 14.28
N GLU A 144 -10.04 12.95 13.88
CA GLU A 144 -9.39 13.89 14.80
C GLU A 144 -10.31 15.07 15.19
N GLY A 145 -11.55 15.09 14.69
CA GLY A 145 -12.54 16.13 15.00
C GLY A 145 -12.25 17.50 14.41
N ILE A 146 -11.36 17.59 13.40
CA ILE A 146 -10.98 18.84 12.73
C ILE A 146 -12.08 19.29 11.76
N ILE A 147 -12.71 18.34 11.06
CA ILE A 147 -13.89 18.57 10.20
C ILE A 147 -15.02 17.60 10.61
N ALA A 148 -16.25 18.05 10.43
CA ALA A 148 -17.43 17.26 10.83
C ALA A 148 -17.69 16.05 9.94
N SER A 149 -17.42 16.18 8.63
CA SER A 149 -17.64 15.13 7.64
C SER A 149 -16.62 15.21 6.51
N ASN A 150 -16.46 14.11 5.78
CA ASN A 150 -15.57 14.06 4.62
C ASN A 150 -16.35 14.37 3.35
N PRO A 151 -16.12 15.53 2.69
CA PRO A 151 -16.85 15.92 1.50
C PRO A 151 -16.57 15.04 0.27
N MET A 152 -15.42 14.35 0.19
CA MET A 152 -15.15 13.38 -0.87
C MET A 152 -16.16 12.23 -0.91
N LYS A 153 -16.85 11.94 0.20
CA LYS A 153 -17.88 10.89 0.25
C LYS A 153 -19.16 11.30 -0.46
N LEU A 154 -19.42 12.60 -0.59
CA LEU A 154 -20.61 13.17 -1.25
C LEU A 154 -20.51 13.13 -2.78
N LEU A 155 -19.32 12.89 -3.34
CA LEU A 155 -19.16 12.71 -4.77
C LEU A 155 -19.79 11.39 -5.23
N ASP A 156 -20.49 11.40 -6.34
CA ASP A 156 -21.02 10.21 -6.98
C ASP A 156 -19.90 9.28 -7.47
N ALA A 157 -20.22 7.99 -7.61
CA ALA A 157 -19.26 7.00 -8.10
C ALA A 157 -18.75 7.33 -9.52
N LYS A 158 -19.59 7.94 -10.35
CA LYS A 158 -19.25 8.35 -11.73
C LYS A 158 -18.31 9.58 -11.77
N GLU A 159 -18.33 10.42 -10.75
CA GLU A 159 -17.43 11.57 -10.63
C GLU A 159 -16.01 11.13 -10.22
N LYS A 160 -15.91 10.06 -9.46
CA LYS A 160 -14.64 9.53 -8.94
C LYS A 160 -13.85 8.78 -10.00
N HIS A 161 -12.52 8.89 -9.92
CA HIS A 161 -11.65 8.01 -10.69
C HIS A 161 -11.87 6.56 -10.25
N GLN A 162 -12.12 5.70 -11.21
CA GLN A 162 -12.21 4.26 -10.97
C GLN A 162 -10.82 3.62 -11.04
N PRO A 163 -10.61 2.50 -10.35
CA PRO A 163 -9.39 1.71 -10.52
C PRO A 163 -9.18 1.41 -12.01
N ALA A 164 -7.95 1.57 -12.49
CA ALA A 164 -7.63 1.18 -13.86
C ALA A 164 -7.72 -0.34 -13.98
N GLU A 165 -8.38 -0.83 -15.01
CA GLU A 165 -8.25 -2.22 -15.41
C GLU A 165 -6.79 -2.44 -15.86
N SER A 166 -6.06 -3.25 -15.13
CA SER A 166 -4.69 -3.60 -15.49
C SER A 166 -4.65 -4.96 -16.14
N VAL A 167 -4.32 -5.00 -17.43
CA VAL A 167 -3.88 -6.25 -18.05
C VAL A 167 -2.56 -6.64 -17.38
N ARG A 168 -2.56 -7.80 -16.74
CA ARG A 168 -1.37 -8.28 -16.03
C ARG A 168 -0.65 -9.26 -16.94
N GLU A 169 0.43 -8.78 -17.54
CA GLU A 169 1.26 -9.61 -18.39
C GLU A 169 1.91 -10.74 -17.57
N TYR A 170 1.99 -11.89 -18.20
CA TYR A 170 2.68 -13.08 -17.70
C TYR A 170 3.30 -13.84 -18.88
N LEU A 171 4.23 -14.72 -18.60
CA LEU A 171 4.85 -15.59 -19.57
C LEU A 171 4.07 -16.92 -19.66
N THR A 172 3.78 -17.35 -20.86
CA THR A 172 3.33 -18.73 -21.10
C THR A 172 4.47 -19.71 -20.80
N ILE A 173 4.16 -21.01 -20.70
CA ILE A 173 5.19 -22.05 -20.47
C ILE A 173 6.24 -22.03 -21.59
N ASP A 174 5.82 -21.82 -22.84
CA ASP A 174 6.75 -21.81 -23.97
C ASP A 174 7.61 -20.53 -23.99
N GLU A 175 7.02 -19.37 -23.66
CA GLU A 175 7.75 -18.13 -23.49
C GLU A 175 8.76 -18.24 -22.32
N LEU A 176 8.39 -18.90 -21.21
CA LEU A 176 9.28 -19.15 -20.09
C LEU A 176 10.46 -20.02 -20.51
N LYS A 177 10.23 -21.10 -21.27
CA LYS A 177 11.28 -21.93 -21.85
C LYS A 177 12.19 -21.15 -22.79
N ALA A 178 11.63 -20.25 -23.61
CA ALA A 178 12.39 -19.42 -24.54
C ALA A 178 13.33 -18.47 -23.79
N ILE A 179 12.84 -17.74 -22.76
CA ILE A 179 13.71 -16.84 -21.97
C ILE A 179 14.76 -17.60 -21.18
N MET A 180 14.48 -18.81 -20.71
CA MET A 180 15.50 -19.63 -20.01
C MET A 180 16.70 -19.95 -20.92
N LYS A 181 16.47 -20.14 -22.22
CA LYS A 181 17.52 -20.40 -23.23
C LYS A 181 18.21 -19.12 -23.70
N ALA A 182 17.50 -18.00 -23.76
CA ALA A 182 18.03 -16.74 -24.27
C ALA A 182 19.10 -16.14 -23.35
N ASP A 183 20.07 -15.43 -23.94
CA ASP A 183 21.13 -14.77 -23.21
C ASP A 183 20.62 -13.54 -22.48
N CYS A 184 21.01 -13.43 -21.21
CA CYS A 184 20.78 -12.27 -20.36
C CYS A 184 22.14 -11.74 -19.87
N ALA A 185 22.41 -10.47 -20.10
CA ALA A 185 23.68 -9.85 -19.71
C ALA A 185 23.93 -9.91 -18.19
N ASN A 186 22.85 -9.93 -17.39
CA ASN A 186 22.92 -10.01 -15.95
C ASN A 186 22.39 -11.37 -15.47
N THR A 187 23.29 -12.29 -15.18
CA THR A 187 22.97 -13.66 -14.75
C THR A 187 22.25 -13.70 -13.42
N GLU A 188 22.53 -12.77 -12.49
CA GLU A 188 21.86 -12.67 -11.20
C GLU A 188 20.39 -12.27 -11.37
N VAL A 189 20.11 -11.29 -12.24
CA VAL A 189 18.75 -10.90 -12.58
C VAL A 189 18.00 -12.04 -13.26
N LYS A 190 18.65 -12.78 -14.16
CA LYS A 190 18.09 -13.96 -14.84
C LYS A 190 17.69 -15.02 -13.81
N LYS A 191 18.63 -15.45 -12.96
CA LYS A 191 18.39 -16.48 -11.92
C LYS A 191 17.26 -16.05 -10.96
N ALA A 192 17.30 -14.82 -10.47
CA ALA A 192 16.28 -14.30 -9.55
C ALA A 192 14.88 -14.23 -10.18
N PHE A 193 14.79 -13.83 -11.45
CA PHE A 193 13.52 -13.78 -12.17
C PHE A 193 12.95 -15.19 -12.40
N ILE A 194 13.77 -16.13 -12.89
CA ILE A 194 13.38 -17.52 -13.10
C ILE A 194 12.96 -18.16 -11.76
N PHE A 195 13.75 -17.96 -10.70
CA PHE A 195 13.36 -18.39 -9.34
C PHE A 195 11.98 -17.89 -8.97
N SER A 196 11.70 -16.60 -9.20
CA SER A 196 10.38 -16.03 -8.91
C SER A 196 9.27 -16.62 -9.79
N CYS A 197 9.55 -17.04 -11.03
CA CYS A 197 8.58 -17.75 -11.88
C CYS A 197 8.21 -19.13 -11.31
N PHE A 198 9.08 -19.77 -10.54
CA PHE A 198 8.85 -21.10 -9.95
C PHE A 198 8.51 -21.08 -8.46
N ALA A 199 8.66 -19.95 -7.78
CA ALA A 199 8.42 -19.83 -6.34
C ALA A 199 7.45 -18.69 -5.96
N GLY A 200 7.10 -17.81 -6.90
CA GLY A 200 6.08 -16.77 -6.72
C GLY A 200 6.47 -15.58 -5.85
N PHE A 201 7.75 -15.39 -5.50
CA PHE A 201 8.21 -14.30 -4.64
C PHE A 201 8.22 -12.94 -5.36
N ARG A 202 8.02 -11.85 -4.59
CA ARG A 202 8.21 -10.48 -5.10
C ARG A 202 9.69 -10.10 -5.13
N LEU A 203 10.06 -9.09 -5.91
CA LEU A 203 11.45 -8.61 -5.99
C LEU A 203 12.06 -8.28 -4.62
N GLY A 204 11.30 -7.61 -3.73
CA GLY A 204 11.75 -7.31 -2.36
C GLY A 204 12.04 -8.58 -1.56
N ASP A 205 11.13 -9.55 -1.61
CA ASP A 205 11.28 -10.83 -0.92
C ASP A 205 12.47 -11.63 -1.46
N VAL A 206 12.70 -11.62 -2.80
CA VAL A 206 13.86 -12.27 -3.44
C VAL A 206 15.17 -11.61 -3.05
N ARG A 207 15.22 -10.27 -2.96
CA ARG A 207 16.40 -9.53 -2.47
C ARG A 207 16.78 -9.86 -1.03
N ALA A 208 15.78 -10.11 -0.19
CA ALA A 208 15.94 -10.42 1.23
C ALA A 208 16.06 -11.93 1.51
N LEU A 209 16.12 -12.77 0.45
CA LEU A 209 16.22 -14.21 0.60
C LEU A 209 17.66 -14.62 0.92
N THR A 210 17.83 -15.37 1.99
CA THR A 210 19.11 -15.88 2.51
C THR A 210 19.01 -17.39 2.73
N TRP A 211 20.14 -18.09 2.80
CA TRP A 211 20.16 -19.54 2.98
C TRP A 211 19.58 -19.99 4.32
N ASN A 212 19.68 -19.20 5.37
CA ASN A 212 19.06 -19.50 6.67
C ASN A 212 17.52 -19.54 6.64
N LYS A 213 16.89 -19.13 5.51
CA LYS A 213 15.44 -19.25 5.27
C LYS A 213 15.07 -20.46 4.41
N VAL A 214 16.05 -21.23 3.96
CA VAL A 214 15.86 -22.46 3.17
C VAL A 214 16.01 -23.65 4.09
N PHE A 215 14.95 -24.43 4.21
CA PHE A 215 14.86 -25.57 5.12
C PHE A 215 14.63 -26.88 4.36
N LEU A 216 15.09 -27.98 4.92
CA LEU A 216 14.76 -29.31 4.46
C LEU A 216 13.51 -29.80 5.20
N ALA A 217 12.55 -30.34 4.47
CA ALA A 217 11.37 -30.97 5.06
C ALA A 217 11.72 -32.28 5.81
N SER A 218 10.79 -32.77 6.62
CA SER A 218 10.96 -34.04 7.38
C SER A 218 11.08 -35.26 6.48
N ASP A 219 10.72 -35.18 5.20
CA ASP A 219 10.90 -36.22 4.19
C ASP A 219 12.38 -36.39 3.74
N GLY A 220 13.26 -35.48 4.19
CA GLY A 220 14.68 -35.46 3.84
C GLY A 220 14.99 -35.15 2.38
N LYS A 221 13.99 -34.75 1.58
CA LYS A 221 14.10 -34.50 0.12
C LYS A 221 13.60 -33.12 -0.31
N THR A 222 12.46 -32.71 0.21
CA THR A 222 11.83 -31.43 -0.22
C THR A 222 12.47 -30.25 0.51
N LYS A 223 13.04 -29.31 -0.25
CA LYS A 223 13.45 -28.02 0.31
C LYS A 223 12.33 -27.01 0.18
N PHE A 224 12.19 -26.12 1.16
CA PHE A 224 11.20 -25.04 1.15
C PHE A 224 11.79 -23.76 1.70
N VAL A 225 11.24 -22.62 1.26
CA VAL A 225 11.54 -21.31 1.84
C VAL A 225 10.49 -20.98 2.88
N ARG A 226 10.96 -20.65 4.10
CA ARG A 226 10.13 -20.09 5.17
C ARG A 226 10.56 -18.66 5.43
N THR A 227 9.68 -17.70 5.12
CA THR A 227 10.01 -16.29 5.30
C THR A 227 8.75 -15.46 5.57
N ILE A 228 8.94 -14.29 6.17
CA ILE A 228 7.89 -13.30 6.32
C ILE A 228 7.95 -12.39 5.09
N MET A 229 6.85 -12.32 4.33
CA MET A 229 6.73 -11.44 3.16
C MET A 229 6.78 -9.97 3.56
N GLU A 230 7.69 -9.18 2.98
CA GLU A 230 7.90 -7.77 3.30
C GLU A 230 6.60 -6.93 3.20
N LYS A 231 5.84 -7.09 2.13
CA LYS A 231 4.65 -6.27 1.86
C LYS A 231 3.43 -6.62 2.72
N THR A 232 3.28 -7.88 3.12
CA THR A 232 2.05 -8.37 3.78
C THR A 232 2.27 -8.78 5.23
N ASN A 233 3.51 -8.78 5.68
CA ASN A 233 3.96 -9.26 7.01
C ASN A 233 3.43 -10.67 7.34
N LYS A 234 3.26 -11.53 6.32
CA LYS A 234 2.77 -12.89 6.46
C LYS A 234 3.90 -13.89 6.36
N LEU A 235 3.90 -14.84 7.29
CA LEU A 235 4.75 -16.02 7.20
C LEU A 235 4.24 -16.92 6.06
N VAL A 236 5.14 -17.31 5.17
CA VAL A 236 4.88 -18.26 4.09
C VAL A 236 5.86 -19.42 4.14
N ASN A 237 5.37 -20.59 3.78
CA ASN A 237 6.16 -21.78 3.51
C ASN A 237 5.93 -22.17 2.05
N VAL A 238 6.96 -22.01 1.21
CA VAL A 238 6.88 -22.29 -0.21
C VAL A 238 7.82 -23.45 -0.53
N PRO A 239 7.31 -24.64 -0.89
CA PRO A 239 8.14 -25.74 -1.36
C PRO A 239 8.81 -25.35 -2.68
N LEU A 240 10.06 -25.72 -2.86
CA LEU A 240 10.85 -25.41 -4.03
C LEU A 240 10.88 -26.56 -5.02
N SER A 241 10.54 -26.29 -6.28
CA SER A 241 10.76 -27.19 -7.39
C SER A 241 12.25 -27.34 -7.69
N LYS A 242 12.61 -28.35 -8.47
CA LYS A 242 13.97 -28.55 -8.94
C LYS A 242 14.48 -27.33 -9.71
N GLU A 243 13.64 -26.74 -10.54
CA GLU A 243 13.95 -25.55 -11.34
C GLU A 243 14.21 -24.33 -10.45
N ALA A 244 13.42 -24.15 -9.38
CA ALA A 244 13.66 -23.09 -8.40
C ALA A 244 15.00 -23.31 -7.66
N LEU A 245 15.32 -24.55 -7.26
CA LEU A 245 16.57 -24.88 -6.60
C LEU A 245 17.79 -24.61 -7.47
N ASN A 246 17.72 -24.94 -8.76
CA ASN A 246 18.80 -24.70 -9.73
C ASN A 246 19.12 -23.20 -9.91
N CYS A 247 18.23 -22.32 -9.51
CA CYS A 247 18.47 -20.87 -9.59
C CYS A 247 19.19 -20.30 -8.36
N LEU A 248 19.26 -21.06 -7.24
CA LEU A 248 19.86 -20.56 -6.00
C LEU A 248 21.41 -20.56 -6.12
N ASN A 249 22.01 -19.42 -5.80
CA ASN A 249 23.47 -19.33 -5.71
C ASN A 249 23.92 -19.84 -4.35
N GLU A 250 24.94 -20.70 -4.32
CA GLU A 250 25.60 -21.06 -3.09
C GLU A 250 26.32 -19.88 -2.47
N LYS A 251 26.30 -19.78 -1.15
CA LYS A 251 26.94 -18.74 -0.36
C LYS A 251 27.65 -19.37 0.83
N GLU A 252 28.80 -18.82 1.19
CA GLU A 252 29.59 -19.27 2.34
C GLU A 252 28.89 -18.87 3.65
N ASP A 253 28.41 -17.61 3.73
CA ASP A 253 27.60 -17.14 4.87
C ASP A 253 26.10 -17.37 4.59
N PRO A 254 25.41 -18.19 5.41
CA PRO A 254 23.96 -18.42 5.28
C PRO A 254 23.11 -17.16 5.45
N ASN A 255 23.65 -16.08 6.01
CA ASN A 255 22.93 -14.83 6.24
C ASN A 255 23.06 -13.85 5.08
N GLU A 256 23.99 -14.07 4.15
CA GLU A 256 24.07 -13.27 2.96
C GLU A 256 22.90 -13.48 2.01
N PRO A 257 22.49 -12.45 1.25
CA PRO A 257 21.47 -12.61 0.21
C PRO A 257 21.90 -13.63 -0.84
N ILE A 258 21.03 -14.59 -1.18
CA ILE A 258 21.29 -15.59 -2.23
C ILE A 258 21.51 -14.92 -3.59
N PHE A 259 20.75 -13.87 -3.86
CA PHE A 259 20.81 -13.10 -5.11
C PHE A 259 21.38 -11.71 -4.87
N THR A 260 22.46 -11.36 -5.53
CA THR A 260 23.07 -10.02 -5.48
C THR A 260 22.49 -9.16 -6.60
N LEU A 261 21.35 -8.48 -6.33
CA LEU A 261 20.59 -7.76 -7.34
C LEU A 261 20.90 -6.26 -7.33
N PRO A 262 21.09 -5.64 -8.51
CA PRO A 262 21.27 -4.20 -8.65
C PRO A 262 19.99 -3.44 -8.30
N GLY A 263 20.03 -2.11 -8.37
CA GLY A 263 18.85 -1.25 -8.13
C GLY A 263 17.67 -1.61 -9.03
N THR A 264 16.45 -1.34 -8.57
CA THR A 264 15.23 -1.69 -9.31
C THR A 264 15.18 -1.16 -10.75
N PRO A 265 15.65 0.08 -11.05
CA PRO A 265 15.70 0.55 -12.44
C PRO A 265 16.58 -0.31 -13.34
N THR A 266 17.73 -0.74 -12.83
CA THR A 266 18.67 -1.62 -13.56
C THR A 266 18.05 -3.00 -13.79
N VAL A 267 17.42 -3.60 -12.75
CA VAL A 267 16.69 -4.87 -12.90
C VAL A 267 15.63 -4.76 -14.00
N CYS A 268 14.85 -3.67 -14.02
CA CYS A 268 13.82 -3.47 -15.05
C CYS A 268 14.42 -3.30 -16.46
N HIS A 269 15.56 -2.64 -16.55
CA HIS A 269 16.29 -2.46 -17.81
C HIS A 269 16.82 -3.79 -18.34
N ASP A 270 17.47 -4.58 -17.49
CA ASP A 270 18.07 -5.87 -17.85
C ASP A 270 16.99 -6.87 -18.29
N ILE A 271 15.85 -6.93 -17.56
CA ILE A 271 14.71 -7.75 -17.96
C ILE A 271 14.19 -7.35 -19.34
N ARG A 272 14.03 -6.05 -19.61
CA ARG A 272 13.53 -5.58 -20.90
C ARG A 272 14.44 -6.01 -22.04
N LYS A 273 15.75 -5.83 -21.91
CA LYS A 273 16.72 -6.28 -22.92
C LYS A 273 16.68 -7.80 -23.10
N TRP A 274 16.61 -8.55 -22.01
CA TRP A 274 16.53 -10.00 -22.06
C TRP A 274 15.26 -10.50 -22.74
N MET A 275 14.11 -9.87 -22.51
CA MET A 275 12.87 -10.20 -23.24
C MET A 275 12.99 -9.93 -24.74
N GLN A 276 13.65 -8.85 -25.13
CA GLN A 276 13.96 -8.55 -26.55
C GLN A 276 14.84 -9.65 -27.18
N ASN A 277 15.88 -10.11 -26.48
CA ASN A 277 16.74 -11.19 -26.94
C ASN A 277 15.99 -12.52 -27.12
N ALA A 278 14.90 -12.71 -26.40
CA ALA A 278 14.02 -13.89 -26.50
C ALA A 278 12.83 -13.69 -27.46
N ASP A 279 12.77 -12.59 -28.22
CA ASP A 279 11.64 -12.17 -29.08
C ASP A 279 10.28 -12.11 -28.34
N ILE A 280 10.30 -11.77 -27.05
CA ILE A 280 9.09 -11.56 -26.24
C ILE A 280 8.64 -10.11 -26.40
N LYS A 281 7.49 -9.90 -27.06
CA LYS A 281 6.92 -8.56 -27.32
C LYS A 281 6.13 -7.97 -26.13
N LYS A 282 5.83 -8.78 -25.13
CA LYS A 282 5.09 -8.37 -23.93
C LYS A 282 5.95 -7.43 -23.06
N HIS A 283 5.29 -6.48 -22.37
CA HIS A 283 5.97 -5.62 -21.39
C HIS A 283 6.16 -6.38 -20.06
N ILE A 284 7.26 -7.10 -19.96
CA ILE A 284 7.59 -7.90 -18.78
C ILE A 284 8.40 -7.08 -17.78
N SER A 285 7.88 -6.94 -16.57
CA SER A 285 8.58 -6.44 -15.39
C SER A 285 8.89 -7.59 -14.43
N PHE A 286 9.73 -7.36 -13.41
CA PHE A 286 10.01 -8.42 -12.41
C PHE A 286 8.72 -8.98 -11.78
N HIS A 287 7.68 -8.16 -11.59
CA HIS A 287 6.42 -8.62 -11.01
C HIS A 287 5.66 -9.62 -11.89
N CYS A 288 5.92 -9.61 -13.21
CA CYS A 288 5.33 -10.57 -14.13
C CYS A 288 5.79 -12.01 -13.86
N SER A 289 6.99 -12.22 -13.26
CA SER A 289 7.42 -13.55 -12.83
C SER A 289 6.45 -14.20 -11.83
N ARG A 290 5.96 -13.40 -10.89
CA ARG A 290 4.95 -13.86 -9.93
C ARG A 290 3.57 -14.09 -10.57
N HIS A 291 3.21 -13.30 -11.58
CA HIS A 291 2.02 -13.57 -12.39
C HIS A 291 2.17 -14.87 -13.17
N THR A 292 3.35 -15.11 -13.74
CA THR A 292 3.70 -16.37 -14.42
C THR A 292 3.57 -17.57 -13.48
N PHE A 293 4.08 -17.48 -12.24
CA PHE A 293 3.90 -18.53 -11.24
C PHE A 293 2.42 -18.82 -10.97
N ALA A 294 1.63 -17.77 -10.69
CA ALA A 294 0.21 -17.91 -10.39
C ALA A 294 -0.56 -18.57 -11.55
N THR A 295 -0.32 -18.08 -12.76
CA THR A 295 -0.93 -18.60 -13.98
C THR A 295 -0.53 -20.05 -14.22
N MET A 296 0.74 -20.38 -14.09
CA MET A 296 1.26 -21.73 -14.25
C MET A 296 0.63 -22.71 -13.25
N MET A 297 0.52 -22.34 -11.96
CA MET A 297 -0.13 -23.18 -10.96
C MET A 297 -1.58 -23.48 -11.31
N LEU A 298 -2.35 -22.45 -11.70
CA LEU A 298 -3.75 -22.64 -12.10
C LEU A 298 -3.89 -23.46 -13.40
N THR A 299 -3.00 -23.27 -14.38
CA THR A 299 -2.96 -24.06 -15.61
C THR A 299 -2.67 -25.54 -15.31
N LEU A 300 -1.79 -25.82 -14.35
CA LEU A 300 -1.50 -27.19 -13.89
C LEU A 300 -2.63 -27.80 -13.04
N GLY A 301 -3.73 -27.07 -12.78
CA GLY A 301 -4.87 -27.57 -12.02
C GLY A 301 -4.81 -27.38 -10.52
N VAL A 302 -3.81 -26.65 -10.01
CA VAL A 302 -3.77 -26.27 -8.60
C VAL A 302 -4.92 -25.31 -8.32
N ASP A 303 -5.67 -25.55 -7.25
CA ASP A 303 -6.80 -24.70 -6.88
C ASP A 303 -6.38 -23.28 -6.50
N ILE A 304 -7.32 -22.33 -6.63
CA ILE A 304 -7.06 -20.90 -6.40
C ILE A 304 -6.68 -20.60 -4.93
N TYR A 305 -7.20 -21.36 -3.98
CA TYR A 305 -6.91 -21.17 -2.56
C TYR A 305 -5.47 -21.56 -2.25
N THR A 306 -5.04 -22.74 -2.68
CA THR A 306 -3.66 -23.21 -2.55
C THR A 306 -2.69 -22.26 -3.25
N THR A 307 -3.00 -21.84 -4.49
CA THR A 307 -2.20 -20.84 -5.23
C THR A 307 -2.11 -19.52 -4.46
N SER A 308 -3.21 -19.05 -3.87
CA SER A 308 -3.24 -17.83 -3.04
C SER A 308 -2.35 -17.97 -1.79
N LYS A 309 -2.33 -19.13 -1.15
CA LYS A 309 -1.47 -19.42 0.02
C LYS A 309 0.01 -19.43 -0.37
N LEU A 310 0.39 -20.10 -1.44
CA LEU A 310 1.77 -20.10 -1.96
C LEU A 310 2.25 -18.69 -2.27
N LEU A 311 1.38 -17.86 -2.82
CA LEU A 311 1.65 -16.44 -3.09
C LEU A 311 1.67 -15.57 -1.82
N GLY A 312 1.20 -16.03 -0.67
CA GLY A 312 1.08 -15.23 0.55
C GLY A 312 0.09 -14.06 0.41
N HIS A 313 -1.00 -14.25 -0.34
CA HIS A 313 -2.06 -13.25 -0.43
C HIS A 313 -2.89 -13.22 0.86
N SER A 314 -3.23 -12.03 1.33
CA SER A 314 -4.09 -11.85 2.50
C SER A 314 -5.56 -12.16 2.20
N ASN A 315 -5.96 -11.96 0.94
CA ASN A 315 -7.30 -12.21 0.47
C ASN A 315 -7.22 -12.99 -0.85
N VAL A 316 -8.01 -14.06 -0.97
CA VAL A 316 -8.11 -14.89 -2.18
C VAL A 316 -8.58 -14.07 -3.38
N SER A 317 -9.38 -13.02 -3.16
CA SER A 317 -9.81 -12.08 -4.23
C SER A 317 -8.63 -11.47 -5.01
N THR A 318 -7.45 -11.35 -4.38
CA THR A 318 -6.23 -10.91 -5.08
C THR A 318 -5.77 -11.93 -6.14
N THR A 319 -6.12 -13.20 -5.98
CA THR A 319 -5.79 -14.27 -6.92
C THR A 319 -6.89 -14.43 -7.99
N GLN A 320 -8.11 -13.93 -7.74
CA GLN A 320 -9.23 -13.97 -8.70
C GLN A 320 -8.97 -13.18 -9.98
N ILE A 321 -7.96 -12.31 -10.01
CA ILE A 321 -7.52 -11.64 -11.26
C ILE A 321 -7.10 -12.63 -12.35
N TYR A 322 -6.81 -13.87 -11.97
CA TYR A 322 -6.50 -14.97 -12.88
C TYR A 322 -7.75 -15.83 -13.20
N SER A 323 -8.97 -15.34 -12.91
CA SER A 323 -10.23 -16.08 -13.04
C SER A 323 -10.47 -16.62 -14.46
N LYS A 324 -10.02 -15.92 -15.51
CA LYS A 324 -10.16 -16.38 -16.91
C LYS A 324 -9.57 -17.78 -17.11
N ILE A 325 -8.41 -18.09 -16.50
CA ILE A 325 -7.79 -19.41 -16.57
C ILE A 325 -8.63 -20.46 -15.83
N VAL A 326 -9.24 -20.05 -14.71
CA VAL A 326 -10.17 -20.91 -13.95
C VAL A 326 -11.43 -21.21 -14.75
N ASP A 327 -11.92 -20.26 -15.54
CA ASP A 327 -13.12 -20.44 -16.38
C ASP A 327 -12.86 -21.43 -17.53
N GLU A 328 -11.70 -21.39 -18.18
CA GLU A 328 -11.27 -22.43 -19.13
C GLU A 328 -11.24 -23.82 -18.49
N LYS A 329 -10.71 -23.92 -17.27
CA LYS A 329 -10.70 -25.17 -16.49
C LYS A 329 -12.09 -25.68 -16.10
N LYS A 330 -13.06 -24.78 -15.88
CA LYS A 330 -14.46 -25.18 -15.64
C LYS A 330 -15.04 -25.90 -16.85
N VAL A 331 -14.79 -25.40 -18.07
CA VAL A 331 -15.21 -26.04 -19.30
C VAL A 331 -14.59 -27.44 -19.44
N GLU A 332 -13.27 -27.55 -19.22
CA GLU A 332 -12.58 -28.85 -19.21
C GLU A 332 -13.16 -29.82 -18.17
N ALA A 333 -13.52 -29.32 -16.99
CA ALA A 333 -14.07 -30.14 -15.90
C ALA A 333 -15.48 -30.66 -16.27
N VAL A 334 -16.32 -29.83 -16.88
CA VAL A 334 -17.67 -30.24 -17.35
C VAL A 334 -17.54 -31.28 -18.45
N ASN A 335 -16.66 -31.07 -19.45
CA ASN A 335 -16.42 -32.02 -20.51
C ASN A 335 -15.91 -33.39 -20.00
N LYS A 336 -15.20 -33.44 -18.89
CA LYS A 336 -14.79 -34.69 -18.23
C LYS A 336 -15.97 -35.46 -17.62
N VAL A 337 -17.01 -34.73 -17.15
CA VAL A 337 -18.24 -35.39 -16.66
C VAL A 337 -18.99 -36.07 -17.81
N ASP A 338 -19.08 -35.39 -18.96
CA ASP A 338 -19.73 -35.95 -20.14
C ASP A 338 -19.07 -37.30 -20.57
N ASN A 339 -17.73 -37.36 -20.56
CA ASN A 339 -16.96 -38.57 -20.87
C ASN A 339 -17.09 -39.71 -19.83
N LEU A 340 -17.75 -39.49 -18.67
CA LEU A 340 -18.01 -40.55 -17.68
C LEU A 340 -19.29 -41.35 -18.00
N PHE A 341 -20.13 -40.85 -18.91
CA PHE A 341 -21.42 -41.42 -19.23
C PHE A 341 -21.50 -41.92 -20.70
N ASP A 342 -20.43 -41.67 -21.46
CA ASP A 342 -20.21 -42.25 -22.81
C ASP A 342 -19.44 -43.60 -22.69
#